data_ea72444091cf7a348062445eb78794c4
#
_entry.id   ea72444091cf7a348062445eb78794c4
#
_cell.length_a   1.000
_cell.length_b   1.000
_cell.length_c   1.000
_cell.angle_alpha   90.00
_cell.angle_beta   90.00
_cell.angle_gamma   90.00
#
_symmetry.space_group_name_H-M   'P 1'
#
loop_
_entity.id
_entity.type
_entity.pdbx_description
1 polymer ?
#
loop_
_entity_poly.entity_id
_entity_poly.type
_entity_poly.pdbx_seq_one_letter_code
_entity_poly.pdbx_strand_id
1 'polypeptide(L)'
;MQLFSALWAYRTSVKTATGFTPFQLVYGLEEVLPIECEIPSLTLIVKLLPHTTDEEQCLLYLSHLDEIHRDATLANETHQKSIKKRYDRAVRPCTFSEGDLVLVYD
;
A
#
# COMPACT_ATOMS: atom_id res chain seq x y z
N MET A 1 -2.09 -21.45 16.49
CA MET A 1 -1.60 -20.07 16.55
C MET A 1 -2.10 -19.29 15.34
N GLN A 2 -3.14 -18.52 15.52
CA GLN A 2 -3.79 -17.79 14.41
C GLN A 2 -3.15 -16.42 14.13
N LEU A 3 -2.30 -15.90 15.04
CA LEU A 3 -1.73 -14.56 14.94
C LEU A 3 -0.80 -14.40 13.74
N PHE A 4 0.06 -15.38 13.49
CA PHE A 4 0.98 -15.35 12.35
C PHE A 4 0.25 -15.38 11.01
N SER A 5 -0.79 -16.20 10.89
CA SER A 5 -1.60 -16.27 9.68
C SER A 5 -2.38 -14.96 9.44
N ALA A 6 -2.92 -14.35 10.49
CA ALA A 6 -3.60 -13.07 10.41
C ALA A 6 -2.64 -11.93 10.00
N LEU A 7 -1.43 -11.93 10.55
CA LEU A 7 -0.40 -10.95 10.22
C LEU A 7 0.09 -11.10 8.78
N TRP A 8 0.26 -12.34 8.32
CA TRP A 8 0.59 -12.64 6.94
C TRP A 8 -0.49 -12.14 5.99
N ALA A 9 -1.75 -12.51 6.24
CA ALA A 9 -2.88 -12.06 5.45
C ALA A 9 -2.98 -10.52 5.40
N TYR A 10 -2.70 -9.83 6.50
CA TYR A 10 -2.67 -8.37 6.52
C TYR A 10 -1.56 -7.78 5.66
N ARG A 11 -0.35 -8.35 5.71
CA ARG A 11 0.81 -7.89 4.95
C ARG A 11 0.69 -8.13 3.46
N THR A 12 -0.02 -9.18 3.06
CA THR A 12 -0.21 -9.60 1.67
C THR A 12 -1.53 -9.12 1.06
N SER A 13 -2.39 -8.45 1.84
CA SER A 13 -3.63 -7.89 1.31
C SER A 13 -3.41 -6.50 0.71
N VAL A 14 -3.94 -6.28 -0.50
CA VAL A 14 -3.92 -4.97 -1.18
C VAL A 14 -4.70 -3.94 -0.37
N LYS A 15 -4.09 -2.80 -0.12
CA LYS A 15 -4.74 -1.66 0.55
C LYS A 15 -5.36 -0.73 -0.48
N THR A 16 -6.67 -0.48 -0.35
CA THR A 16 -7.43 0.37 -1.29
C THR A 16 -6.90 1.79 -1.39
N ALA A 17 -6.26 2.31 -0.34
CA ALA A 17 -5.71 3.65 -0.31
C ALA A 17 -4.47 3.81 -1.21
N THR A 18 -3.61 2.81 -1.26
CA THR A 18 -2.33 2.84 -1.98
C THR A 18 -2.36 2.03 -3.27
N GLY A 19 -3.24 1.03 -3.37
CA GLY A 19 -3.28 0.06 -4.47
C GLY A 19 -2.21 -1.04 -4.39
N PHE A 20 -1.37 -1.02 -3.35
CA PHE A 20 -0.28 -1.98 -3.14
C PHE A 20 -0.46 -2.75 -1.84
N THR A 21 0.22 -3.87 -1.71
CA THR A 21 0.32 -4.58 -0.44
C THR A 21 1.41 -3.96 0.43
N PRO A 22 1.29 -4.03 1.77
CA PRO A 22 2.37 -3.60 2.66
C PRO A 22 3.69 -4.33 2.39
N PHE A 23 3.63 -5.58 1.97
CA PHE A 23 4.80 -6.37 1.60
C PHE A 23 5.52 -5.78 0.38
N GLN A 24 4.80 -5.44 -0.69
CA GLN A 24 5.36 -4.79 -1.88
C GLN A 24 6.03 -3.44 -1.56
N LEU A 25 5.41 -2.64 -0.68
CA LEU A 25 5.96 -1.34 -0.31
C LEU A 25 7.27 -1.42 0.48
N VAL A 26 7.46 -2.51 1.24
CA VAL A 26 8.69 -2.71 2.04
C VAL A 26 9.79 -3.38 1.24
N TYR A 27 9.46 -4.42 0.48
CA TYR A 27 10.44 -5.26 -0.20
C TYR A 27 10.57 -5.00 -1.70
N GLY A 28 9.64 -4.24 -2.30
CA GLY A 28 9.62 -3.97 -3.74
C GLY A 28 9.28 -5.19 -4.60
N LEU A 29 8.87 -6.28 -3.98
CA LEU A 29 8.57 -7.55 -4.63
C LEU A 29 7.15 -7.98 -4.28
N GLU A 30 6.53 -8.74 -5.18
CA GLU A 30 5.29 -9.44 -4.85
C GLU A 30 5.56 -10.59 -3.87
N GLU A 31 4.60 -10.83 -2.99
CA GLU A 31 4.63 -11.97 -2.09
C GLU A 31 4.54 -13.28 -2.87
N VAL A 32 5.42 -14.21 -2.57
CA VAL A 32 5.41 -15.56 -3.15
C VAL A 32 4.54 -16.45 -2.28
N LEU A 33 3.48 -17.00 -2.86
CA LEU A 33 2.65 -17.97 -2.18
C LEU A 33 3.38 -19.30 -2.03
N PRO A 34 3.11 -20.10 -0.98
CA PRO A 34 3.78 -21.40 -0.78
C PRO A 34 3.68 -22.32 -1.99
N ILE A 35 2.60 -22.26 -2.75
CA ILE A 35 2.41 -23.04 -3.98
C ILE A 35 3.35 -22.60 -5.11
N GLU A 36 3.76 -21.34 -5.13
CA GLU A 36 4.68 -20.82 -6.14
C GLU A 36 6.13 -21.25 -5.87
N CYS A 37 6.44 -21.60 -4.62
CA CYS A 37 7.73 -22.18 -4.27
C CYS A 37 7.92 -23.61 -4.84
N GLU A 38 6.82 -24.33 -5.08
CA GLU A 38 6.85 -25.67 -5.66
C GLU A 38 6.91 -25.65 -7.19
N ILE A 39 6.45 -24.56 -7.82
CA ILE A 39 6.45 -24.38 -9.27
C ILE A 39 7.44 -23.27 -9.61
N PRO A 40 8.54 -23.54 -10.32
CA PRO A 40 9.48 -22.50 -10.73
C PRO A 40 8.74 -21.50 -11.63
N SER A 41 8.43 -20.31 -11.09
CA SER A 41 7.77 -19.26 -11.85
C SER A 41 8.73 -18.68 -12.89
N LEU A 42 8.16 -18.08 -13.95
CA LEU A 42 8.89 -17.38 -15.01
C LEU A 42 9.91 -16.35 -14.47
N THR A 43 9.64 -15.79 -13.30
CA THR A 43 10.55 -14.87 -12.60
C THR A 43 11.90 -15.52 -12.25
N LEU A 44 11.89 -16.82 -11.92
CA LEU A 44 13.12 -17.55 -11.64
C LEU A 44 13.91 -17.81 -12.92
N ILE A 45 13.22 -18.04 -14.04
CA ILE A 45 13.84 -18.28 -15.35
C ILE A 45 14.53 -17.01 -15.85
N VAL A 46 13.93 -15.83 -15.63
CA VAL A 46 14.53 -14.52 -15.98
C VAL A 46 15.78 -14.23 -15.15
N LYS A 47 15.80 -14.64 -13.85
CA LYS A 47 16.98 -14.50 -12.97
C LYS A 47 18.15 -15.42 -13.37
N LEU A 48 17.91 -16.44 -14.18
CA LEU A 48 18.93 -17.37 -14.67
C LEU A 48 19.54 -16.92 -16.01
N LEU A 49 19.12 -15.79 -16.57
CA LEU A 49 19.74 -15.23 -17.78
C LEU A 49 21.05 -14.53 -17.41
N PRO A 50 22.20 -14.92 -18.02
CA PRO A 50 23.55 -14.65 -17.51
C PRO A 50 24.14 -13.31 -17.92
N HIS A 51 23.38 -12.22 -18.07
CA HIS A 51 23.89 -10.97 -18.66
C HIS A 51 23.75 -9.70 -17.82
N THR A 52 23.32 -9.80 -16.55
CA THR A 52 23.22 -8.63 -15.67
C THR A 52 24.11 -8.82 -14.46
N THR A 53 24.98 -7.86 -14.18
CA THR A 53 25.80 -7.88 -12.95
C THR A 53 24.89 -7.69 -11.73
N ASP A 54 25.25 -8.29 -10.58
CA ASP A 54 24.47 -8.17 -9.33
C ASP A 54 24.24 -6.72 -8.93
N GLU A 55 25.18 -5.83 -9.22
CA GLU A 55 25.08 -4.40 -8.94
C GLU A 55 24.00 -3.71 -9.81
N GLU A 56 23.96 -4.01 -11.10
CA GLU A 56 22.94 -3.49 -12.02
C GLU A 56 21.54 -3.99 -11.64
N GLN A 57 21.41 -5.23 -11.22
CA GLN A 57 20.14 -5.75 -10.72
C GLN A 57 19.70 -5.03 -9.46
N CYS A 58 20.61 -4.78 -8.52
CA CYS A 58 20.30 -4.04 -7.30
C CYS A 58 19.81 -2.62 -7.60
N LEU A 59 20.46 -1.90 -8.51
CA LEU A 59 20.05 -0.56 -8.92
C LEU A 59 18.66 -0.55 -9.60
N LEU A 60 18.39 -1.54 -10.43
CA LEU A 60 17.07 -1.70 -11.06
C LEU A 60 15.97 -1.96 -10.00
N TYR A 61 16.26 -2.80 -9.01
CA TYR A 61 15.31 -3.04 -7.91
C TYR A 61 15.05 -1.78 -7.10
N LEU A 62 16.08 -1.00 -6.78
CA LEU A 62 15.95 0.24 -6.04
C LEU A 62 15.13 1.28 -6.81
N SER A 63 15.40 1.44 -8.11
CA SER A 63 14.64 2.37 -8.96
C SER A 63 13.17 1.96 -9.09
N HIS A 64 12.90 0.66 -9.18
CA HIS A 64 11.53 0.14 -9.21
C HIS A 64 10.80 0.35 -7.87
N LEU A 65 11.49 0.17 -6.75
CA LEU A 65 10.94 0.44 -5.42
C LEU A 65 10.57 1.92 -5.25
N ASP A 66 11.42 2.83 -5.71
CA ASP A 66 11.15 4.27 -5.70
C ASP A 66 9.95 4.66 -6.57
N GLU A 67 9.74 3.97 -7.68
CA GLU A 67 8.56 4.14 -8.53
C GLU A 67 7.29 3.68 -7.79
N ILE A 68 7.31 2.50 -7.21
CA ILE A 68 6.19 1.98 -6.40
C ILE A 68 5.84 2.93 -5.25
N HIS A 69 6.83 3.48 -4.56
CA HIS A 69 6.60 4.42 -3.47
C HIS A 69 5.97 5.74 -3.96
N ARG A 70 6.39 6.26 -5.11
CA ARG A 70 5.77 7.42 -5.73
C ARG A 70 4.32 7.18 -6.10
N ASP A 71 4.05 6.06 -6.75
CA ASP A 71 2.70 5.68 -7.17
C ASP A 71 1.78 5.48 -5.97
N ALA A 72 2.27 4.81 -4.92
CA ALA A 72 1.52 4.63 -3.67
C ALA A 72 1.20 5.96 -2.99
N THR A 73 2.15 6.91 -2.98
CA THR A 73 1.95 8.24 -2.41
C THR A 73 0.88 9.00 -3.17
N LEU A 74 0.95 9.01 -4.50
CA LEU A 74 -0.03 9.67 -5.36
C LEU A 74 -1.43 9.05 -5.23
N ALA A 75 -1.51 7.73 -5.17
CA ALA A 75 -2.77 7.01 -4.95
C ALA A 75 -3.38 7.35 -3.59
N ASN A 76 -2.57 7.37 -2.53
CA ASN A 76 -3.01 7.74 -1.19
C ASN A 76 -3.53 9.18 -1.12
N GLU A 77 -2.82 10.15 -1.71
CA GLU A 77 -3.29 11.54 -1.78
C GLU A 77 -4.63 11.65 -2.52
N THR A 78 -4.77 10.96 -3.64
CA THR A 78 -6.01 10.95 -4.43
C THR A 78 -7.17 10.35 -3.62
N HIS A 79 -6.90 9.27 -2.90
CA HIS A 79 -7.87 8.62 -2.02
C HIS A 79 -8.29 9.54 -0.86
N GLN A 80 -7.33 10.21 -0.20
CA GLN A 80 -7.62 11.17 0.86
C GLN A 80 -8.46 12.36 0.35
N LYS A 81 -8.12 12.91 -0.81
CA LYS A 81 -8.92 13.99 -1.45
C LYS A 81 -10.35 13.53 -1.75
N SER A 82 -10.52 12.29 -2.21
CA SER A 82 -11.84 11.72 -2.48
C SER A 82 -12.67 11.54 -1.20
N ILE A 83 -12.06 11.03 -0.12
CA ILE A 83 -12.72 10.89 1.18
C ILE A 83 -13.11 12.27 1.72
N LYS A 84 -12.19 13.23 1.71
CA LYS A 84 -12.46 14.59 2.15
C LYS A 84 -13.65 15.19 1.39
N LYS A 85 -13.66 15.07 0.06
CA LYS A 85 -14.77 15.56 -0.77
C LYS A 85 -16.13 14.93 -0.42
N ARG A 86 -16.14 13.62 -0.07
CA ARG A 86 -17.37 12.94 0.38
C ARG A 86 -17.80 13.46 1.74
N TYR A 87 -16.86 13.61 2.66
CA TYR A 87 -17.12 14.12 3.99
C TYR A 87 -17.67 15.56 3.93
N ASP A 88 -17.02 16.46 3.19
CA ASP A 88 -17.41 17.85 3.05
C ASP A 88 -18.82 18.02 2.45
N ARG A 89 -19.26 17.08 1.60
CA ARG A 89 -20.64 17.07 1.08
C ARG A 89 -21.68 16.71 2.13
N ALA A 90 -21.30 15.93 3.12
CA ALA A 90 -22.20 15.46 4.19
C ALA A 90 -22.22 16.42 5.39
N VAL A 91 -21.19 17.24 5.54
CA VAL A 91 -21.07 18.21 6.64
C VAL A 91 -21.97 19.40 6.37
N ARG A 92 -22.86 19.67 7.33
CA ARG A 92 -23.63 20.91 7.35
C ARG A 92 -22.80 21.98 8.09
N PRO A 93 -22.54 23.15 7.47
CA PRO A 93 -21.86 24.23 8.17
C PRO A 93 -22.73 24.69 9.35
N CYS A 94 -22.24 24.51 10.56
CA CYS A 94 -22.85 25.06 11.76
C CYS A 94 -22.09 26.33 12.14
N THR A 95 -22.78 27.45 12.18
CA THR A 95 -22.25 28.69 12.73
C THR A 95 -22.76 28.82 14.17
N PHE A 96 -21.83 28.90 15.11
CA PHE A 96 -22.14 29.13 16.51
C PHE A 96 -21.99 30.64 16.82
N SER A 97 -22.96 31.20 17.53
CA SER A 97 -22.90 32.54 18.03
C SER A 97 -22.81 32.58 19.56
N GLU A 98 -22.32 33.67 20.11
CA GLU A 98 -22.26 33.85 21.56
C GLU A 98 -23.69 33.77 22.15
N GLY A 99 -23.90 32.80 23.08
CA GLY A 99 -25.19 32.51 23.70
C GLY A 99 -25.87 31.23 23.23
N ASP A 100 -25.30 30.51 22.26
CA ASP A 100 -25.82 29.22 21.81
C ASP A 100 -25.61 28.14 22.88
N LEU A 101 -26.66 27.32 23.08
CA LEU A 101 -26.64 26.20 24.02
C LEU A 101 -25.86 25.04 23.39
N VAL A 102 -24.82 24.59 24.08
CA VAL A 102 -23.95 23.45 23.66
C VAL A 102 -24.16 22.28 24.62
N LEU A 103 -24.40 21.09 24.07
CA LEU A 103 -24.45 19.85 24.81
C LEU A 103 -23.03 19.29 24.94
N VAL A 104 -22.54 19.20 26.19
CA VAL A 104 -21.25 18.59 26.49
C VAL A 104 -21.51 17.16 26.95
N TYR A 105 -20.88 16.19 26.30
CA TYR A 105 -20.85 14.79 26.74
C TYR A 105 -19.56 14.56 27.53
N ASP A 106 -19.70 14.00 28.73
CA ASP A 106 -18.60 13.45 29.52
C ASP A 106 -18.25 12.04 29.08
#